data_6f29c9666342ad51d5fd6fe53651ae94
#
_entry.id   6f29c9666342ad51d5fd6fe53651ae94
#
_cell.length_a   1.000
_cell.length_b   1.000
_cell.length_c   1.000
_cell.angle_alpha   90.00
_cell.angle_beta   90.00
_cell.angle_gamma   90.00
#
_symmetry.space_group_name_H-M   'P 1'
#
loop_
_entity.id
_entity.type
_entity.pdbx_description
1 polymer ?
#
loop_
_entity_poly.entity_id
_entity_poly.type
_entity_poly.pdbx_seq_one_letter_code
_entity_poly.pdbx_strand_id
1 'polypeptide(L)'
;MGQPDIQRYIERAHDVEGHRRLVLLQLAAYSAGLEPADMTDWLAKSPEALRNPYTLAPMGWEADKSAPGTGGSLVFQGRQPQVQNPARSPVYRVRVFAP
;
A
#
# COMPACT_ATOMS: atom_id res chain seq x y z
N MET A 1 23.98 5.70 -21.20
CA MET A 1 22.95 6.65 -21.31
C MET A 1 21.58 6.17 -20.83
N GLY A 2 21.06 5.07 -21.13
CA GLY A 2 19.72 4.66 -20.79
C GLY A 2 19.52 4.16 -19.37
N GLN A 3 20.57 4.02 -18.60
CA GLN A 3 20.44 3.33 -17.31
C GLN A 3 19.59 4.05 -16.28
N PRO A 4 19.68 5.40 -16.12
CA PRO A 4 18.77 6.09 -15.20
C PRO A 4 17.32 5.93 -15.62
N ASP A 5 17.06 5.89 -16.92
CA ASP A 5 15.70 5.72 -17.42
C ASP A 5 15.18 4.32 -17.15
N ILE A 6 16.04 3.31 -17.31
CA ILE A 6 15.66 1.94 -17.01
C ILE A 6 15.30 1.79 -15.54
N GLN A 7 16.09 2.40 -14.67
CA GLN A 7 15.81 2.34 -13.23
C GLN A 7 14.48 3.00 -12.90
N ARG A 8 14.16 4.12 -13.53
CA ARG A 8 12.87 4.78 -13.34
C ARG A 8 11.72 3.90 -13.79
N TYR A 9 11.87 3.23 -14.91
CA TYR A 9 10.83 2.32 -15.39
C TYR A 9 10.60 1.19 -14.42
N ILE A 10 11.65 0.61 -13.87
CA ILE A 10 11.55 -0.47 -12.90
C ILE A 10 10.82 0.01 -11.66
N GLU A 11 11.18 1.16 -11.14
CA GLU A 11 10.56 1.69 -9.94
C GLU A 11 9.10 2.08 -10.17
N ARG A 12 8.81 2.64 -11.34
CA ARG A 12 7.44 2.96 -11.70
C ARG A 12 6.60 1.68 -11.82
N ALA A 13 7.16 0.63 -12.39
CA ALA A 13 6.46 -0.65 -12.50
C ALA A 13 6.18 -1.24 -11.12
N HIS A 14 7.11 -1.11 -10.19
CA HIS A 14 6.88 -1.56 -8.82
C HIS A 14 5.83 -0.73 -8.11
N ASP A 15 5.79 0.58 -8.37
CA ASP A 15 4.76 1.43 -7.79
C ASP A 15 3.38 1.07 -8.32
N VAL A 16 3.26 0.80 -9.61
CA VAL A 16 2.00 0.35 -10.20
C VAL A 16 1.58 -0.99 -9.59
N GLU A 17 2.53 -1.90 -9.44
CA GLU A 17 2.25 -3.19 -8.83
C GLU A 17 1.82 -3.03 -7.37
N GLY A 18 2.45 -2.14 -6.63
CA GLY A 18 2.07 -1.87 -5.24
C GLY A 18 0.65 -1.36 -5.15
N HIS A 19 0.28 -0.42 -6.01
CA HIS A 19 -1.08 0.10 -6.04
C HIS A 19 -2.09 -0.99 -6.40
N ARG A 20 -1.75 -1.84 -7.38
CA ARG A 20 -2.61 -2.97 -7.74
C ARG A 20 -2.84 -3.89 -6.54
N ARG A 21 -1.80 -4.14 -5.76
CA ARG A 21 -1.91 -4.97 -4.57
C ARG A 21 -2.81 -4.34 -3.51
N LEU A 22 -2.76 -3.01 -3.36
CA LEU A 22 -3.68 -2.31 -2.46
C LEU A 22 -5.13 -2.53 -2.88
N VAL A 23 -5.43 -2.43 -4.16
CA VAL A 23 -6.79 -2.63 -4.66
C VAL A 23 -7.24 -4.08 -4.44
N LEU A 24 -6.36 -5.04 -4.67
CA LEU A 24 -6.69 -6.44 -4.40
C LEU A 24 -6.96 -6.68 -2.91
N LEU A 25 -6.19 -6.04 -2.04
CA LEU A 25 -6.43 -6.14 -0.60
C LEU A 25 -7.76 -5.50 -0.22
N GLN A 26 -8.10 -4.37 -0.83
CA GLN A 26 -9.40 -3.74 -0.62
C GLN A 26 -10.54 -4.69 -0.95
N LEU A 27 -10.48 -5.31 -2.12
CA LEU A 27 -11.51 -6.25 -2.54
C LEU A 27 -11.55 -7.48 -1.63
N ALA A 28 -10.39 -7.98 -1.24
CA ALA A 28 -10.32 -9.14 -0.34
C ALA A 28 -10.90 -8.83 1.03
N ALA A 29 -10.66 -7.63 1.54
CA ALA A 29 -11.19 -7.22 2.84
C ALA A 29 -12.71 -7.17 2.81
N TYR A 30 -13.29 -6.62 1.74
CA TYR A 30 -14.75 -6.60 1.59
C TYR A 30 -15.31 -8.03 1.48
N SER A 31 -14.66 -8.88 0.69
CA SER A 31 -15.10 -10.25 0.52
C SER A 31 -15.03 -11.06 1.81
N ALA A 32 -14.05 -10.78 2.65
CA ALA A 32 -13.87 -11.48 3.92
C ALA A 32 -14.78 -10.94 5.03
N GLY A 33 -15.48 -9.85 4.79
CA GLY A 33 -16.35 -9.24 5.79
C GLY A 33 -15.59 -8.69 6.99
N LEU A 34 -14.38 -8.20 6.76
CA LEU A 34 -13.54 -7.67 7.85
C LEU A 34 -14.08 -6.35 8.37
N GLU A 35 -13.76 -6.06 9.62
CA GLU A 35 -14.02 -4.78 10.23
C GLU A 35 -12.72 -3.98 10.32
N PRO A 36 -12.79 -2.64 10.47
CA PRO A 36 -11.56 -1.84 10.58
C PRO A 36 -10.61 -2.30 11.66
N ALA A 37 -11.11 -2.80 12.77
CA ALA A 37 -10.27 -3.28 13.87
C ALA A 37 -9.46 -4.52 13.51
N ASP A 38 -9.86 -5.25 12.48
CA ASP A 38 -9.19 -6.49 12.08
C ASP A 38 -8.03 -6.25 11.11
N MET A 39 -7.94 -5.06 10.55
CA MET A 39 -7.08 -4.80 9.40
C MET A 39 -5.60 -5.00 9.70
N THR A 40 -5.13 -4.51 10.84
CA THR A 40 -3.70 -4.60 11.16
C THR A 40 -3.25 -6.06 11.25
N ASP A 41 -3.99 -6.89 11.98
CA ASP A 41 -3.64 -8.29 12.13
C ASP A 41 -3.78 -9.05 10.81
N TRP A 42 -4.82 -8.74 10.07
CA TRP A 42 -5.06 -9.38 8.77
C TRP A 42 -3.94 -9.08 7.79
N LEU A 43 -3.49 -7.82 7.73
CA LEU A 43 -2.39 -7.43 6.86
C LEU A 43 -1.08 -8.09 7.26
N ALA A 44 -0.84 -8.24 8.56
CA ALA A 44 0.37 -8.90 9.04
C ALA A 44 0.46 -10.35 8.55
N LYS A 45 -0.67 -10.97 8.28
CA LYS A 45 -0.73 -12.35 7.80
C LYS A 45 -0.92 -12.44 6.29
N SER A 46 -0.87 -11.33 5.57
CA SER A 46 -1.11 -11.33 4.13
C SER A 46 -0.01 -12.11 3.40
N PRO A 47 -0.36 -12.75 2.27
CA PRO A 47 0.64 -13.46 1.47
C PRO A 47 1.62 -12.48 0.83
N GLU A 48 2.82 -12.98 0.54
CA GLU A 48 3.89 -12.18 -0.04
C GLU A 48 3.45 -11.46 -1.30
N ALA A 49 2.61 -12.10 -2.10
CA ALA A 49 2.12 -11.52 -3.35
C ALA A 49 1.27 -10.27 -3.16
N LEU A 50 0.81 -10.00 -1.94
CA LEU A 50 -0.01 -8.82 -1.62
C LEU A 50 0.71 -7.86 -0.68
N ARG A 51 2.02 -8.02 -0.53
CA ARG A 51 2.84 -7.14 0.30
C ARG A 51 3.55 -6.10 -0.55
N ASN A 52 4.24 -5.18 0.11
CA ASN A 52 5.02 -4.15 -0.55
C ASN A 52 6.04 -4.81 -1.50
N PRO A 53 6.01 -4.50 -2.81
CA PRO A 53 6.90 -5.17 -3.76
C PRO A 53 8.38 -4.82 -3.58
N TYR A 54 8.69 -3.75 -2.87
CA TYR A 54 10.08 -3.39 -2.60
C TYR A 54 10.66 -4.12 -1.40
N THR A 55 9.88 -4.22 -0.32
CA THR A 55 10.39 -4.66 0.98
C THR A 55 9.82 -5.99 1.43
N LEU A 56 8.74 -6.43 0.82
CA LEU A 56 7.96 -7.59 1.22
C LEU A 56 7.36 -7.46 2.62
N ALA A 57 7.38 -6.24 3.17
CA ALA A 57 6.67 -5.96 4.40
C ALA A 57 5.17 -5.85 4.13
N PRO A 58 4.32 -6.13 5.12
CA PRO A 58 2.88 -5.94 4.95
C PRO A 58 2.56 -4.50 4.57
N MET A 59 1.48 -4.32 3.81
CA MET A 59 0.96 -2.98 3.55
C MET A 59 0.47 -2.35 4.85
N GLY A 60 0.48 -1.02 4.89
CA GLY A 60 0.07 -0.29 6.08
C GLY A 60 -1.42 -0.08 6.18
N TRP A 61 -1.87 0.25 7.37
CA TRP A 61 -3.25 0.61 7.63
C TRP A 61 -3.28 1.91 8.42
N GLU A 62 -4.05 2.87 7.92
CA GLU A 62 -4.29 4.14 8.60
C GLU A 62 -5.78 4.27 8.89
N ALA A 63 -6.15 4.16 10.15
CA ALA A 63 -7.54 4.38 10.55
C ALA A 63 -7.90 5.85 10.42
N ASP A 64 -9.17 6.12 10.15
CA ASP A 64 -9.65 7.50 10.08
C ASP A 64 -9.51 8.17 11.45
N LYS A 65 -8.98 9.38 11.46
CA LYS A 65 -8.73 10.10 12.71
C LYS A 65 -10.02 10.54 13.38
N SER A 66 -11.01 10.88 12.58
CA SER A 66 -12.29 11.36 13.10
C SER A 66 -13.21 10.24 13.54
N ALA A 67 -13.07 9.05 12.93
CA ALA A 67 -13.94 7.92 13.22
C ALA A 67 -13.19 6.62 12.97
N PRO A 68 -12.21 6.25 13.83
CA PRO A 68 -11.32 5.11 13.56
C PRO A 68 -12.05 3.77 13.40
N GLY A 69 -13.19 3.62 14.08
CA GLY A 69 -13.94 2.38 14.01
C GLY A 69 -14.77 2.20 12.76
N THR A 70 -14.85 3.21 11.88
CA THR A 70 -15.72 3.17 10.70
C THR A 70 -14.98 2.99 9.40
N GLY A 71 -13.67 3.24 9.37
CA GLY A 71 -12.92 3.08 8.13
C GLY A 71 -11.50 3.54 8.22
N GLY A 72 -10.83 3.54 7.11
CA GLY A 72 -9.45 3.95 7.00
C GLY A 72 -8.92 3.74 5.60
N SER A 73 -7.61 3.68 5.47
CA SER A 73 -6.95 3.50 4.18
C SER A 73 -5.85 2.46 4.26
N LEU A 74 -5.76 1.65 3.22
CA LEU A 74 -4.58 0.84 2.97
C LEU A 74 -3.49 1.75 2.42
N VAL A 75 -2.27 1.56 2.88
CA VAL A 75 -1.18 2.46 2.56
C VAL A 75 -0.01 1.67 1.99
N PHE A 76 0.51 2.16 0.88
CA PHE A 76 1.72 1.64 0.26
C PHE A 76 2.68 2.79 0.04
N GLN A 77 3.88 2.68 0.60
CA GLN A 77 4.91 3.66 0.34
C GLN A 77 5.75 3.22 -0.85
N GLY A 78 5.68 4.00 -1.92
CA GLY A 78 6.48 3.77 -3.10
C GLY A 78 7.92 4.15 -2.85
N ARG A 79 8.77 3.78 -3.78
CA ARG A 79 10.19 4.07 -3.67
C ARG A 79 10.54 5.34 -4.43
N GLN A 80 11.31 6.19 -3.77
CA GLN A 80 11.85 7.38 -4.40
C GLN A 80 13.19 7.05 -5.04
N PRO A 81 13.32 7.23 -6.35
CA PRO A 81 14.61 6.96 -7.01
C PRO A 81 15.72 7.86 -6.50
N GLN A 82 15.36 9.05 -6.08
CA GLN A 82 16.30 10.03 -5.55
C GLN A 82 16.17 10.03 -4.04
N VAL A 83 17.21 9.60 -3.36
CA VAL A 83 17.16 9.53 -1.91
C VAL A 83 17.43 10.87 -1.27
N GLN A 84 17.54 11.91 -2.06
CA GLN A 84 17.84 13.25 -1.57
C GLN A 84 16.79 13.80 -0.64
N ASN A 85 15.55 13.40 -0.83
CA ASN A 85 14.47 13.88 0.01
C ASN A 85 13.46 12.76 0.28
N PRO A 86 13.74 11.93 1.29
CA PRO A 86 12.86 10.80 1.60
C PRO A 86 11.44 11.22 1.94
N ALA A 87 11.26 12.46 2.42
CA ALA A 87 9.92 12.95 2.76
C ALA A 87 9.02 13.08 1.53
N ARG A 88 9.60 13.06 0.34
CA ARG A 88 8.83 13.15 -0.91
C ARG A 88 8.54 11.80 -1.54
N SER A 89 8.91 10.71 -0.88
CA SER A 89 8.54 9.39 -1.38
C SER A 89 7.03 9.31 -1.56
N PRO A 90 6.56 8.86 -2.73
CA PRO A 90 5.14 8.81 -2.95
C PRO A 90 4.47 7.82 -2.01
N VAL A 91 3.33 8.22 -1.47
CA VAL A 91 2.53 7.36 -0.61
C VAL A 91 1.18 7.19 -1.29
N TYR A 92 0.83 5.94 -1.54
CA TYR A 92 -0.41 5.60 -2.21
C TYR A 92 -1.41 5.09 -1.18
N ARG A 93 -2.64 5.54 -1.30
CA ARG A 93 -3.70 5.14 -0.37
C ARG A 93 -4.90 4.64 -1.14
N VAL A 94 -5.49 3.58 -0.61
CA VAL A 94 -6.76 3.05 -1.12
C VAL A 94 -7.72 2.97 0.05
N ARG A 95 -8.85 3.62 -0.07
CA ARG A 95 -9.81 3.70 0.99
C ARG A 95 -10.58 2.40 1.15
N VAL A 96 -10.80 2.00 2.40
CA VAL A 96 -11.56 0.80 2.74
C VAL A 96 -12.58 1.16 3.81
N PHE A 97 -13.77 0.60 3.69
CA PHE A 97 -14.88 0.89 4.61
C PHE A 97 -15.24 2.36 4.60
N ALA A 98 -15.38 2.90 3.42
CA ALA A 98 -15.64 4.31 3.29
C ALA A 98 -16.99 4.70 3.88
N PRO A 99 -17.09 5.84 4.53
CA PRO A 99 -18.35 6.56 4.45
C PRO A 99 -18.46 7.18 3.09
#